data_bb810fe7230f576aab539f68f2d1da13
#
_entry.id   bb810fe7230f576aab539f68f2d1da13
#
_cell.length_a   1.000
_cell.length_b   1.000
_cell.length_c   1.000
_cell.angle_alpha   90.00
_cell.angle_beta   90.00
_cell.angle_gamma   90.00
#
_symmetry.space_group_name_H-M   'P 1'
#
loop_
_entity.id
_entity.type
_entity.pdbx_description
1 polymer ?
#
loop_
_entity_poly.entity_id
_entity_poly.type
_entity_poly.pdbx_seq_one_letter_code
_entity_poly.pdbx_strand_id
1 'polypeptide(L)'
;MNDDMPEQTYNVIVPEKGVPVKAWTKGVPLEDKARQQLLNVAQLPFIFRWVAAMPDVHWGIGATVGSVIPTKGAVIPAAVGVDIGCGMMAVQTDLNARELPDDLKRIRGAIEKAVPHGRTNHGGRGDVGAWREIPTRNVELWQTLKPRYDAILEKHPKLDRGNTSNHLGTLGTGNHFIEVCLDEADIVWFMLHSGSRGVGNRMGNYFIEVARKDMQRLFINLPDKDLAYFSEGTEYFDDYVEAVEWAQDFARLNRHLMMEQIVGAVRDSGELRPFVAELKAINCHHNYVARERHYNQNILVTRKGAVRARDGDMGIIPGSMGRVRTSFVARAI
;
A
#
# COMPACT_ATOMS: atom_id res chain seq x y z
N MET A 1 -16.03 38.73 22.87
CA MET A 1 -15.62 37.32 22.94
C MET A 1 -15.49 36.83 21.53
N ASN A 2 -14.30 36.90 20.95
CA ASN A 2 -14.01 36.27 19.67
C ASN A 2 -13.71 34.81 20.00
N ASP A 3 -14.64 33.91 19.67
CA ASP A 3 -14.41 32.48 19.65
C ASP A 3 -13.38 32.22 18.55
N ASP A 4 -12.13 32.00 18.93
CA ASP A 4 -11.10 31.43 18.06
C ASP A 4 -11.47 29.97 17.74
N MET A 5 -12.45 29.81 16.87
CA MET A 5 -12.64 28.51 16.21
C MET A 5 -11.37 28.22 15.42
N PRO A 6 -10.71 27.08 15.62
CA PRO A 6 -9.51 26.76 14.86
C PRO A 6 -9.83 26.84 13.37
N GLU A 7 -9.00 27.54 12.61
CA GLU A 7 -9.18 27.73 11.19
C GLU A 7 -9.34 26.37 10.50
N GLN A 8 -10.45 26.20 9.78
CA GLN A 8 -10.72 24.95 9.06
C GLN A 8 -9.58 24.67 8.07
N THR A 9 -8.83 23.58 8.26
CA THR A 9 -7.64 23.23 7.47
C THR A 9 -7.94 22.52 6.15
N TYR A 10 -9.22 22.25 5.84
CA TYR A 10 -9.66 21.54 4.63
C TYR A 10 -10.77 22.27 3.90
N ASN A 11 -10.90 22.00 2.59
CA ASN A 11 -12.03 22.42 1.77
C ASN A 11 -13.16 21.41 1.91
N VAL A 12 -14.41 21.87 1.79
CA VAL A 12 -15.59 21.00 1.72
C VAL A 12 -16.16 21.06 0.32
N ILE A 13 -16.28 19.89 -0.31
CA ILE A 13 -16.92 19.73 -1.62
C ILE A 13 -18.23 18.97 -1.38
N VAL A 14 -19.34 19.62 -1.70
CA VAL A 14 -20.69 19.07 -1.50
C VAL A 14 -21.22 18.58 -2.83
N PRO A 15 -21.52 17.26 -2.99
CA PRO A 15 -22.21 16.75 -4.16
C PRO A 15 -23.70 17.12 -4.13
N GLU A 16 -24.40 17.02 -5.26
CA GLU A 16 -25.85 17.18 -5.31
C GLU A 16 -26.59 16.13 -4.47
N LYS A 17 -26.04 14.93 -4.43
CA LYS A 17 -26.57 13.79 -3.63
C LYS A 17 -25.41 13.08 -2.93
N GLY A 18 -25.66 12.52 -1.74
CA GLY A 18 -24.69 11.76 -0.98
C GLY A 18 -24.05 12.53 0.16
N VAL A 19 -22.81 12.20 0.49
CA VAL A 19 -22.08 12.76 1.63
C VAL A 19 -21.06 13.83 1.17
N PRO A 20 -20.64 14.77 2.03
CA PRO A 20 -19.60 15.73 1.66
C PRO A 20 -18.22 15.05 1.50
N VAL A 21 -17.33 15.70 0.75
CA VAL A 21 -15.91 15.38 0.68
C VAL A 21 -15.14 16.43 1.47
N LYS A 22 -14.31 16.00 2.41
CA LYS A 22 -13.34 16.85 3.12
C LYS A 22 -11.99 16.71 2.42
N ALA A 23 -11.51 17.78 1.81
CA ALA A 23 -10.28 17.77 1.02
C ALA A 23 -9.23 18.69 1.65
N TRP A 24 -8.11 18.13 2.10
CA TRP A 24 -6.96 18.86 2.64
C TRP A 24 -6.12 19.48 1.52
N THR A 25 -6.78 20.16 0.59
CA THR A 25 -6.19 20.75 -0.62
C THR A 25 -6.16 22.29 -0.58
N LYS A 26 -6.16 22.91 0.62
CA LYS A 26 -5.95 24.35 0.71
C LYS A 26 -4.55 24.71 0.18
N GLY A 27 -4.49 25.58 -0.82
CA GLY A 27 -3.23 26.02 -1.45
C GLY A 27 -2.63 25.00 -2.43
N VAL A 28 -3.30 23.86 -2.68
CA VAL A 28 -2.88 22.85 -3.64
C VAL A 28 -3.96 22.68 -4.72
N PRO A 29 -3.61 22.64 -6.03
CA PRO A 29 -4.59 22.43 -7.08
C PRO A 29 -5.20 21.04 -7.02
N LEU A 30 -6.51 20.96 -7.19
CA LEU A 30 -7.27 19.72 -7.33
C LEU A 30 -7.72 19.58 -8.79
N GLU A 31 -7.24 18.55 -9.47
CA GLU A 31 -7.62 18.26 -10.85
C GLU A 31 -9.12 17.99 -10.99
N ASP A 32 -9.77 18.48 -12.05
CA ASP A 32 -11.21 18.29 -12.29
C ASP A 32 -11.61 16.81 -12.36
N LYS A 33 -10.78 15.97 -12.98
CA LYS A 33 -11.00 14.51 -13.04
C LYS A 33 -10.98 13.86 -11.67
N ALA A 34 -10.02 14.24 -10.81
CA ALA A 34 -9.95 13.75 -9.44
C ALA A 34 -11.15 14.23 -8.61
N ARG A 35 -11.51 15.51 -8.77
CA ARG A 35 -12.70 16.08 -8.14
C ARG A 35 -13.97 15.32 -8.51
N GLN A 36 -14.15 14.99 -9.81
CA GLN A 36 -15.30 14.22 -10.26
C GLN A 36 -15.33 12.80 -9.69
N GLN A 37 -14.18 12.12 -9.60
CA GLN A 37 -14.10 10.81 -8.96
C GLN A 37 -14.47 10.85 -7.47
N LEU A 38 -14.02 11.85 -6.74
CA LEU A 38 -14.42 12.04 -5.33
C LEU A 38 -15.94 12.22 -5.20
N LEU A 39 -16.55 13.02 -6.09
CA LEU A 39 -18.00 13.23 -6.13
C LEU A 39 -18.75 11.94 -6.48
N ASN A 40 -18.25 11.14 -7.43
CA ASN A 40 -18.85 9.86 -7.77
C ASN A 40 -18.85 8.88 -6.60
N VAL A 41 -17.72 8.79 -5.85
CA VAL A 41 -17.64 7.98 -4.63
C VAL A 41 -18.60 8.48 -3.56
N ALA A 42 -18.65 9.79 -3.34
CA ALA A 42 -19.45 10.40 -2.28
C ALA A 42 -20.97 10.22 -2.47
N GLN A 43 -21.42 9.90 -3.68
CA GLN A 43 -22.84 9.63 -4.01
C GLN A 43 -23.29 8.21 -3.63
N LEU A 44 -22.35 7.29 -3.34
CA LEU A 44 -22.73 5.91 -3.00
C LEU A 44 -23.43 5.85 -1.64
N PRO A 45 -24.55 5.10 -1.52
CA PRO A 45 -25.43 5.17 -0.35
C PRO A 45 -24.83 4.61 0.94
N PHE A 46 -23.76 3.87 0.85
CA PHE A 46 -23.09 3.22 1.98
C PHE A 46 -21.81 3.94 2.45
N ILE A 47 -21.49 5.11 1.86
CA ILE A 47 -20.37 5.93 2.35
C ILE A 47 -20.73 6.49 3.73
N PHE A 48 -19.83 6.29 4.69
CA PHE A 48 -20.08 6.70 6.07
C PHE A 48 -19.58 8.13 6.32
N ARG A 49 -20.51 9.05 6.53
CA ARG A 49 -20.33 10.47 6.89
C ARG A 49 -19.66 11.35 5.84
N TRP A 50 -18.45 11.07 5.38
CA TRP A 50 -17.73 11.84 4.36
C TRP A 50 -16.59 11.02 3.74
N VAL A 51 -16.19 11.41 2.54
CA VAL A 51 -14.93 10.98 1.92
C VAL A 51 -13.84 11.97 2.32
N ALA A 52 -12.62 11.48 2.63
CA ALA A 52 -11.47 12.35 2.88
C ALA A 52 -10.48 12.29 1.71
N ALA A 53 -9.94 13.45 1.32
CA ALA A 53 -8.95 13.57 0.26
C ALA A 53 -7.69 14.27 0.80
N MET A 54 -6.52 13.64 0.60
CA MET A 54 -5.22 14.12 1.05
C MET A 54 -4.68 15.23 0.14
N PRO A 55 -3.66 16.00 0.55
CA PRO A 55 -3.14 17.12 -0.24
C PRO A 55 -2.62 16.74 -1.63
N ASP A 56 -2.11 15.52 -1.79
CA ASP A 56 -1.57 14.95 -3.04
C ASP A 56 -2.60 14.18 -3.87
N VAL A 57 -3.89 14.36 -3.57
CA VAL A 57 -4.97 13.66 -4.27
C VAL A 57 -4.94 13.89 -5.78
N HIS A 58 -4.97 12.81 -6.54
CA HIS A 58 -4.96 12.85 -8.00
C HIS A 58 -5.80 11.72 -8.60
N TRP A 59 -6.04 11.78 -9.91
CA TRP A 59 -6.82 10.78 -10.61
C TRP A 59 -6.19 9.37 -10.48
N GLY A 60 -7.03 8.35 -10.30
CA GLY A 60 -6.65 6.95 -10.24
C GLY A 60 -7.72 6.03 -10.82
N ILE A 61 -7.38 4.77 -11.14
CA ILE A 61 -8.36 3.78 -11.59
C ILE A 61 -9.26 3.39 -10.42
N GLY A 62 -10.59 3.48 -10.60
CA GLY A 62 -11.61 3.15 -9.61
C GLY A 62 -11.88 4.27 -8.61
N ALA A 63 -10.87 4.73 -7.90
CA ALA A 63 -10.95 5.87 -6.98
C ALA A 63 -9.66 6.68 -7.04
N THR A 64 -9.73 7.93 -6.57
CA THR A 64 -8.55 8.79 -6.45
C THR A 64 -7.47 8.16 -5.58
N VAL A 65 -6.21 8.35 -5.99
CA VAL A 65 -5.06 8.16 -5.10
C VAL A 65 -5.02 9.35 -4.13
N GLY A 66 -4.63 9.16 -2.88
CA GLY A 66 -4.71 10.16 -1.82
C GLY A 66 -6.12 10.24 -1.21
N SER A 67 -6.90 9.15 -1.18
CA SER A 67 -8.25 9.16 -0.59
C SER A 67 -8.44 8.14 0.53
N VAL A 68 -9.35 8.50 1.45
CA VAL A 68 -9.84 7.64 2.54
C VAL A 68 -11.36 7.54 2.40
N ILE A 69 -11.84 6.33 2.17
CA ILE A 69 -13.23 6.03 1.84
C ILE A 69 -13.81 5.11 2.91
N PRO A 70 -14.55 5.65 3.89
CA PRO A 70 -15.22 4.85 4.90
C PRO A 70 -16.55 4.32 4.36
N THR A 71 -16.78 3.03 4.50
CA THR A 71 -18.01 2.37 4.05
C THR A 71 -18.66 1.59 5.18
N LYS A 72 -19.99 1.56 5.20
CA LYS A 72 -20.78 0.75 6.14
C LYS A 72 -21.61 -0.25 5.36
N GLY A 73 -21.38 -1.54 5.60
CA GLY A 73 -22.12 -2.61 4.93
C GLY A 73 -21.75 -2.86 3.47
N ALA A 74 -20.62 -2.34 3.00
CA ALA A 74 -20.13 -2.61 1.63
C ALA A 74 -18.62 -2.42 1.51
N VAL A 75 -18.02 -2.99 0.44
CA VAL A 75 -16.62 -2.78 0.06
C VAL A 75 -16.50 -2.60 -1.45
N ILE A 76 -15.62 -1.69 -1.88
CA ILE A 76 -15.39 -1.36 -3.31
C ILE A 76 -14.01 -1.88 -3.72
N PRO A 77 -13.88 -3.00 -4.46
CA PRO A 77 -12.59 -3.56 -4.80
C PRO A 77 -11.66 -2.59 -5.55
N ALA A 78 -12.17 -1.85 -6.51
CA ALA A 78 -11.35 -0.91 -7.28
C ALA A 78 -10.90 0.31 -6.46
N ALA A 79 -11.55 0.61 -5.34
CA ALA A 79 -11.12 1.69 -4.44
C ALA A 79 -9.85 1.33 -3.64
N VAL A 80 -9.57 0.04 -3.42
CA VAL A 80 -8.27 -0.41 -2.89
C VAL A 80 -7.22 -0.35 -4.00
N GLY A 81 -7.62 -0.63 -5.22
CA GLY A 81 -6.74 -0.76 -6.38
C GLY A 81 -6.16 -2.16 -6.54
N VAL A 82 -5.36 -2.34 -7.58
CA VAL A 82 -4.79 -3.65 -7.94
C VAL A 82 -3.46 -3.95 -7.23
N ASP A 83 -2.78 -2.95 -6.68
CA ASP A 83 -1.58 -3.15 -5.85
C ASP A 83 -1.98 -3.18 -4.37
N ILE A 84 -2.71 -4.24 -4.02
CA ILE A 84 -3.22 -4.44 -2.66
C ILE A 84 -2.06 -4.54 -1.67
N GLY A 85 -2.16 -3.80 -0.57
CA GLY A 85 -1.14 -3.80 0.47
C GLY A 85 0.16 -3.09 0.09
N CYS A 86 0.20 -2.37 -1.05
CA CYS A 86 1.33 -1.50 -1.36
C CYS A 86 1.60 -0.56 -0.19
N GLY A 87 2.87 -0.34 0.10
CA GLY A 87 3.27 0.41 1.28
C GLY A 87 4.77 0.56 1.42
N MET A 88 5.17 1.20 2.48
CA MET A 88 6.53 1.56 2.79
C MET A 88 7.07 0.80 3.99
N MET A 89 8.37 0.52 3.98
CA MET A 89 9.11 0.11 5.18
C MET A 89 10.40 0.93 5.28
N ALA A 90 10.74 1.35 6.50
CA ALA A 90 12.00 2.00 6.78
C ALA A 90 12.56 1.52 8.11
N VAL A 91 13.89 1.44 8.20
CA VAL A 91 14.62 1.15 9.44
C VAL A 91 15.73 2.17 9.65
N GLN A 92 15.84 2.67 10.86
CA GLN A 92 16.91 3.56 11.29
C GLN A 92 18.11 2.73 11.71
N THR A 93 19.31 3.18 11.33
CA THR A 93 20.58 2.58 11.77
C THR A 93 21.27 3.49 12.80
N ASP A 94 22.37 3.00 13.37
CA ASP A 94 23.31 3.77 14.18
C ASP A 94 24.47 4.36 13.36
N LEU A 95 24.39 4.32 12.03
CA LEU A 95 25.36 4.91 11.12
C LEU A 95 25.06 6.38 10.87
N ASN A 96 26.14 7.17 10.75
CA ASN A 96 26.07 8.56 10.31
C ASN A 96 26.54 8.66 8.85
N ALA A 97 26.09 9.69 8.12
CA ALA A 97 26.45 9.95 6.72
C ALA A 97 27.96 9.94 6.45
N ARG A 98 28.77 10.38 7.43
CA ARG A 98 30.24 10.42 7.33
C ARG A 98 30.89 9.03 7.28
N GLU A 99 30.15 8.01 7.68
CA GLU A 99 30.61 6.61 7.68
C GLU A 99 30.26 5.89 6.39
N LEU A 100 29.49 6.54 5.49
CA LEU A 100 29.22 6.02 4.15
C LEU A 100 30.44 6.22 3.25
N PRO A 101 30.75 5.26 2.37
CA PRO A 101 31.80 5.43 1.38
C PRO A 101 31.40 6.50 0.34
N ASP A 102 32.39 7.17 -0.25
CA ASP A 102 32.17 8.18 -1.32
C ASP A 102 31.42 7.63 -2.53
N ASP A 103 31.53 6.33 -2.80
CA ASP A 103 30.84 5.63 -3.88
C ASP A 103 30.01 4.47 -3.33
N LEU A 104 28.69 4.57 -3.47
CA LEU A 104 27.74 3.56 -3.00
C LEU A 104 27.54 2.38 -3.96
N LYS A 105 28.30 2.27 -5.06
CA LYS A 105 28.11 1.21 -6.07
C LYS A 105 28.21 -0.19 -5.52
N ARG A 106 29.11 -0.46 -4.55
CA ARG A 106 29.27 -1.77 -3.95
C ARG A 106 28.09 -2.11 -3.04
N ILE A 107 27.62 -1.15 -2.23
CA ILE A 107 26.42 -1.30 -1.39
C ILE A 107 25.22 -1.55 -2.30
N ARG A 108 25.03 -0.75 -3.35
CA ARG A 108 23.97 -0.94 -4.33
C ARG A 108 24.04 -2.31 -4.98
N GLY A 109 25.22 -2.74 -5.46
CA GLY A 109 25.41 -4.07 -6.07
C GLY A 109 25.11 -5.22 -5.12
N ALA A 110 25.45 -5.08 -3.83
CA ALA A 110 25.09 -6.06 -2.80
C ALA A 110 23.58 -6.18 -2.62
N ILE A 111 22.87 -5.05 -2.53
CA ILE A 111 21.41 -5.01 -2.44
C ILE A 111 20.75 -5.61 -3.69
N GLU A 112 21.20 -5.22 -4.90
CA GLU A 112 20.66 -5.74 -6.17
C GLU A 112 20.85 -7.27 -6.31
N LYS A 113 21.91 -7.81 -5.74
CA LYS A 113 22.17 -9.25 -5.71
C LYS A 113 21.30 -9.97 -4.68
N ALA A 114 21.02 -9.35 -3.55
CA ALA A 114 20.29 -9.94 -2.43
C ALA A 114 18.78 -9.92 -2.62
N VAL A 115 18.22 -8.90 -3.30
CA VAL A 115 16.79 -8.73 -3.47
C VAL A 115 16.42 -8.90 -4.95
N PRO A 116 15.72 -9.99 -5.33
CA PRO A 116 15.25 -10.16 -6.70
C PRO A 116 14.33 -9.01 -7.14
N HIS A 117 14.48 -8.58 -8.40
CA HIS A 117 13.69 -7.45 -8.89
C HIS A 117 12.19 -7.78 -9.11
N GLY A 118 11.79 -9.05 -9.12
CA GLY A 118 10.37 -9.48 -9.13
C GLY A 118 9.59 -9.21 -10.43
N ARG A 119 10.24 -8.90 -11.55
CA ARG A 119 9.56 -8.63 -12.85
C ARG A 119 9.27 -9.89 -13.64
N THR A 120 10.16 -10.87 -13.53
CA THR A 120 10.09 -12.15 -14.24
C THR A 120 10.05 -13.29 -13.25
N ASN A 121 9.56 -14.44 -13.69
CA ASN A 121 9.62 -15.69 -12.90
C ASN A 121 11.00 -16.33 -13.01
N HIS A 122 11.50 -16.42 -14.24
CA HIS A 122 12.79 -17.02 -14.60
C HIS A 122 13.35 -16.24 -15.77
N GLY A 123 14.19 -15.27 -15.50
CA GLY A 123 14.92 -14.54 -16.52
C GLY A 123 16.07 -15.36 -17.11
N GLY A 124 16.73 -14.79 -18.12
CA GLY A 124 17.94 -15.36 -18.70
C GLY A 124 19.12 -15.41 -17.70
N ARG A 125 20.32 -15.72 -18.19
CA ARG A 125 21.54 -15.76 -17.38
C ARG A 125 21.77 -14.40 -16.71
N GLY A 126 21.83 -14.38 -15.38
CA GLY A 126 22.02 -13.15 -14.59
C GLY A 126 20.72 -12.38 -14.24
N ASP A 127 19.54 -12.85 -14.68
CA ASP A 127 18.27 -12.27 -14.30
C ASP A 127 17.78 -12.89 -12.97
N VAL A 128 17.75 -12.09 -11.91
CA VAL A 128 17.25 -12.46 -10.57
C VAL A 128 15.83 -11.96 -10.41
N GLY A 129 14.92 -12.43 -11.28
CA GLY A 129 13.52 -12.00 -11.31
C GLY A 129 12.71 -12.50 -10.13
N ALA A 130 12.86 -13.77 -9.77
CA ALA A 130 12.23 -14.42 -8.62
C ALA A 130 13.19 -15.44 -8.01
N TRP A 131 12.88 -15.96 -6.84
CA TRP A 131 13.67 -17.01 -6.21
C TRP A 131 13.58 -18.30 -7.04
N ARG A 132 14.72 -18.83 -7.46
CA ARG A 132 14.82 -20.21 -7.99
C ARG A 132 14.79 -21.21 -6.85
N GLU A 133 15.65 -20.96 -5.87
CA GLU A 133 15.68 -21.65 -4.58
C GLU A 133 15.22 -20.65 -3.54
N ILE A 134 14.06 -20.92 -2.95
CA ILE A 134 13.45 -20.00 -1.98
C ILE A 134 14.25 -20.08 -0.67
N PRO A 135 14.76 -18.97 -0.14
CA PRO A 135 15.48 -18.97 1.13
C PRO A 135 14.65 -19.59 2.26
N THR A 136 15.27 -20.32 3.17
CA THR A 136 14.58 -21.00 4.29
C THR A 136 13.67 -20.05 5.06
N ARG A 137 14.16 -18.85 5.36
CA ARG A 137 13.38 -17.81 6.05
C ARG A 137 12.09 -17.43 5.30
N ASN A 138 12.16 -17.33 3.97
CA ASN A 138 10.99 -17.04 3.14
C ASN A 138 10.01 -18.22 3.13
N VAL A 139 10.51 -19.46 3.12
CA VAL A 139 9.69 -20.67 3.22
C VAL A 139 8.92 -20.68 4.54
N GLU A 140 9.61 -20.44 5.68
CA GLU A 140 9.00 -20.38 7.01
C GLU A 140 7.83 -19.39 7.06
N LEU A 141 8.04 -18.16 6.58
CA LEU A 141 7.00 -17.14 6.56
C LEU A 141 5.90 -17.44 5.54
N TRP A 142 6.23 -18.04 4.40
CA TRP A 142 5.24 -18.51 3.46
C TRP A 142 4.27 -19.53 4.07
N GLN A 143 4.77 -20.44 4.92
CA GLN A 143 3.93 -21.43 5.59
C GLN A 143 2.87 -20.79 6.50
N THR A 144 3.10 -19.59 7.01
CA THR A 144 2.10 -18.86 7.80
C THR A 144 0.96 -18.29 6.93
N LEU A 145 1.22 -18.01 5.66
CA LEU A 145 0.25 -17.47 4.70
C LEU A 145 -0.49 -18.57 3.92
N LYS A 146 0.18 -19.71 3.73
CA LYS A 146 -0.27 -20.77 2.81
C LYS A 146 -1.66 -21.33 3.13
N PRO A 147 -2.05 -21.63 4.36
CA PRO A 147 -3.37 -22.20 4.64
C PRO A 147 -4.53 -21.30 4.18
N ARG A 148 -4.43 -19.99 4.42
CA ARG A 148 -5.42 -19.02 3.95
C ARG A 148 -5.39 -18.88 2.43
N TYR A 149 -4.20 -18.93 1.82
CA TYR A 149 -4.06 -18.91 0.37
C TYR A 149 -4.72 -20.10 -0.30
N ASP A 150 -4.48 -21.31 0.23
CA ASP A 150 -5.09 -22.53 -0.30
C ASP A 150 -6.63 -22.48 -0.21
N ALA A 151 -7.18 -21.98 0.90
CA ALA A 151 -8.62 -21.79 1.06
C ALA A 151 -9.21 -20.77 0.05
N ILE A 152 -8.47 -19.70 -0.26
CA ILE A 152 -8.87 -18.75 -1.32
C ILE A 152 -8.84 -19.43 -2.69
N LEU A 153 -7.82 -20.23 -2.97
CA LEU A 153 -7.70 -20.93 -4.26
C LEU A 153 -8.74 -22.04 -4.45
N GLU A 154 -9.16 -22.70 -3.38
CA GLU A 154 -10.24 -23.69 -3.43
C GLU A 154 -11.54 -23.07 -3.97
N LYS A 155 -11.89 -21.88 -3.52
CA LYS A 155 -13.05 -21.11 -4.00
C LYS A 155 -12.80 -20.42 -5.34
N HIS A 156 -11.60 -19.95 -5.59
CA HIS A 156 -11.22 -19.13 -6.74
C HIS A 156 -9.99 -19.68 -7.48
N PRO A 157 -10.06 -20.88 -8.09
CA PRO A 157 -8.89 -21.57 -8.68
C PRO A 157 -8.22 -20.79 -9.82
N LYS A 158 -8.92 -19.86 -10.46
CA LYS A 158 -8.36 -18.96 -11.49
C LYS A 158 -7.26 -18.03 -10.97
N LEU A 159 -7.14 -17.87 -9.67
CA LEU A 159 -6.11 -17.04 -9.04
C LEU A 159 -4.75 -17.73 -8.95
N ASP A 160 -4.71 -19.06 -9.07
CA ASP A 160 -3.45 -19.81 -9.03
C ASP A 160 -2.59 -19.58 -10.28
N ARG A 161 -1.30 -19.40 -10.07
CA ARG A 161 -0.25 -19.36 -11.10
C ARG A 161 0.97 -20.21 -10.73
N GLY A 162 0.92 -20.93 -9.63
CA GLY A 162 1.95 -21.86 -9.19
C GLY A 162 3.29 -21.27 -8.77
N ASN A 163 3.42 -19.93 -8.67
CA ASN A 163 4.70 -19.27 -8.41
C ASN A 163 4.64 -18.16 -7.35
N THR A 164 3.59 -18.11 -6.55
CA THR A 164 3.37 -17.02 -5.60
C THR A 164 4.46 -16.97 -4.51
N SER A 165 4.88 -18.13 -3.99
CA SER A 165 5.94 -18.22 -2.98
C SER A 165 7.30 -17.74 -3.48
N ASN A 166 7.60 -17.93 -4.77
CA ASN A 166 8.85 -17.51 -5.38
C ASN A 166 9.02 -15.99 -5.47
N HIS A 167 7.91 -15.24 -5.33
CA HIS A 167 7.91 -13.78 -5.34
C HIS A 167 7.88 -13.13 -3.94
N LEU A 168 7.81 -13.92 -2.87
CA LEU A 168 7.88 -13.39 -1.51
C LEU A 168 9.32 -12.92 -1.19
N GLY A 169 9.47 -11.68 -0.75
CA GLY A 169 10.79 -11.05 -0.54
C GLY A 169 11.41 -10.51 -1.83
N THR A 170 10.58 -10.06 -2.81
CA THR A 170 11.04 -9.45 -4.07
C THR A 170 10.51 -8.03 -4.24
N LEU A 171 11.23 -7.18 -4.98
CA LEU A 171 10.95 -5.75 -5.08
C LEU A 171 9.65 -5.44 -5.84
N GLY A 172 9.60 -5.76 -7.12
CA GLY A 172 8.49 -5.39 -7.98
C GLY A 172 8.82 -4.43 -9.10
N THR A 173 7.73 -3.91 -9.67
CA THR A 173 7.78 -3.00 -10.83
C THR A 173 7.03 -1.71 -10.55
N GLY A 174 7.05 -0.80 -11.53
CA GLY A 174 6.37 0.49 -11.42
C GLY A 174 7.13 1.45 -10.52
N ASN A 175 6.47 1.96 -9.51
CA ASN A 175 7.02 2.93 -8.55
C ASN A 175 7.71 2.28 -7.34
N HIS A 176 7.92 0.96 -7.34
CA HIS A 176 8.63 0.27 -6.27
C HIS A 176 10.14 0.58 -6.30
N PHE A 177 10.72 0.78 -5.12
CA PHE A 177 12.13 1.14 -4.97
C PHE A 177 12.73 0.68 -3.65
N ILE A 178 14.06 0.69 -3.59
CA ILE A 178 14.89 0.56 -2.39
C ILE A 178 15.79 1.79 -2.37
N GLU A 179 15.93 2.42 -1.21
CA GLU A 179 16.66 3.67 -1.05
C GLU A 179 17.48 3.67 0.24
N VAL A 180 18.69 4.24 0.16
CA VAL A 180 19.49 4.63 1.32
C VAL A 180 19.30 6.12 1.50
N CYS A 181 18.77 6.54 2.63
CA CYS A 181 18.43 7.93 2.92
C CYS A 181 19.14 8.44 4.18
N LEU A 182 19.15 9.74 4.34
CA LEU A 182 19.62 10.42 5.54
C LEU A 182 18.46 11.20 6.17
N ASP A 183 18.40 11.24 7.48
CA ASP A 183 17.51 12.16 8.20
C ASP A 183 18.19 13.51 8.48
N GLU A 184 17.50 14.42 9.15
CA GLU A 184 17.98 15.77 9.49
C GLU A 184 19.18 15.78 10.45
N ALA A 185 19.48 14.64 11.07
CA ALA A 185 20.65 14.44 11.94
C ALA A 185 21.78 13.68 11.22
N ASP A 186 21.69 13.55 9.89
CA ASP A 186 22.62 12.76 9.06
C ASP A 186 22.69 11.28 9.44
N ILE A 187 21.65 10.74 10.09
CA ILE A 187 21.56 9.31 10.40
C ILE A 187 21.10 8.54 9.15
N VAL A 188 21.73 7.41 8.90
CA VAL A 188 21.43 6.56 7.74
C VAL A 188 20.19 5.71 7.99
N TRP A 189 19.29 5.70 7.02
CA TRP A 189 18.10 4.87 6.97
C TRP A 189 18.11 4.00 5.72
N PHE A 190 17.58 2.78 5.84
CA PHE A 190 17.17 1.97 4.69
C PHE A 190 15.68 2.07 4.54
N MET A 191 15.22 2.38 3.34
CA MET A 191 13.81 2.53 3.01
C MET A 191 13.47 1.73 1.76
N LEU A 192 12.25 1.19 1.72
CA LEU A 192 11.74 0.49 0.55
C LEU A 192 10.24 0.72 0.35
N HIS A 193 9.81 0.65 -0.90
CA HIS A 193 8.43 0.68 -1.35
C HIS A 193 8.12 -0.59 -2.13
N SER A 194 7.17 -1.39 -1.66
CA SER A 194 6.74 -2.63 -2.33
C SER A 194 5.35 -3.08 -1.84
N GLY A 195 4.72 -4.00 -2.58
CA GLY A 195 3.36 -4.47 -2.34
C GLY A 195 3.21 -6.00 -2.40
N SER A 196 1.99 -6.46 -2.67
CA SER A 196 1.62 -7.89 -2.70
C SER A 196 2.03 -8.63 -3.96
N ARG A 197 2.85 -8.02 -4.80
CA ARG A 197 3.38 -8.60 -6.01
C ARG A 197 2.26 -9.00 -7.00
N GLY A 198 2.59 -9.88 -7.96
CA GLY A 198 1.63 -10.33 -8.97
C GLY A 198 0.39 -11.04 -8.42
N VAL A 199 0.46 -11.61 -7.22
CA VAL A 199 -0.70 -12.30 -6.62
C VAL A 199 -1.77 -11.31 -6.19
N GLY A 200 -1.42 -10.23 -5.50
CA GLY A 200 -2.40 -9.20 -5.13
C GLY A 200 -2.99 -8.49 -6.35
N ASN A 201 -2.17 -8.25 -7.38
CA ASN A 201 -2.67 -7.70 -8.65
C ASN A 201 -3.73 -8.61 -9.30
N ARG A 202 -3.50 -9.92 -9.32
CA ARG A 202 -4.49 -10.89 -9.84
C ARG A 202 -5.77 -10.89 -9.01
N MET A 203 -5.65 -10.90 -7.67
CA MET A 203 -6.80 -10.85 -6.76
C MET A 203 -7.61 -9.56 -6.98
N GLY A 204 -6.93 -8.40 -7.01
CA GLY A 204 -7.58 -7.12 -7.27
C GLY A 204 -8.36 -7.10 -8.58
N ASN A 205 -7.72 -7.44 -9.69
CA ASN A 205 -8.38 -7.49 -11.00
C ASN A 205 -9.55 -8.49 -11.03
N TYR A 206 -9.36 -9.67 -10.46
CA TYR A 206 -10.39 -10.70 -10.43
C TYR A 206 -11.66 -10.21 -9.70
N PHE A 207 -11.51 -9.70 -8.49
CA PHE A 207 -12.67 -9.24 -7.71
C PHE A 207 -13.29 -7.94 -8.24
N ILE A 208 -12.52 -7.07 -8.89
CA ILE A 208 -13.07 -5.91 -9.62
C ILE A 208 -14.01 -6.39 -10.71
N GLU A 209 -13.62 -7.39 -11.50
CA GLU A 209 -14.47 -7.94 -12.56
C GLU A 209 -15.67 -8.72 -12.01
N VAL A 210 -15.52 -9.46 -10.91
CA VAL A 210 -16.64 -10.12 -10.22
C VAL A 210 -17.65 -9.09 -9.74
N ALA A 211 -17.18 -8.01 -9.09
CA ALA A 211 -18.08 -6.94 -8.62
C ALA A 211 -18.83 -6.27 -9.76
N ARG A 212 -18.15 -5.95 -10.88
CA ARG A 212 -18.80 -5.37 -12.07
C ARG A 212 -19.90 -6.27 -12.62
N LYS A 213 -19.65 -7.57 -12.73
CA LYS A 213 -20.63 -8.55 -13.20
C LYS A 213 -21.80 -8.69 -12.23
N ASP A 214 -21.54 -8.62 -10.93
CA ASP A 214 -22.59 -8.70 -9.90
C ASP A 214 -23.51 -7.47 -9.98
N MET A 215 -22.96 -6.26 -10.14
CA MET A 215 -23.76 -5.04 -10.34
C MET A 215 -24.61 -5.13 -11.60
N GLN A 216 -24.08 -5.63 -12.72
CA GLN A 216 -24.84 -5.87 -13.96
C GLN A 216 -25.98 -6.87 -13.75
N ARG A 217 -25.71 -7.99 -13.08
CA ARG A 217 -26.70 -9.04 -12.77
C ARG A 217 -27.83 -8.51 -11.89
N LEU A 218 -27.52 -7.60 -10.98
CA LEU A 218 -28.47 -6.98 -10.05
C LEU A 218 -29.15 -5.72 -10.61
N PHE A 219 -28.83 -5.34 -11.85
CA PHE A 219 -29.34 -4.11 -12.52
C PHE A 219 -29.05 -2.84 -11.71
N ILE A 220 -27.91 -2.77 -11.01
CA ILE A 220 -27.50 -1.61 -10.24
C ILE A 220 -26.73 -0.65 -11.14
N ASN A 221 -27.26 0.56 -11.32
CA ASN A 221 -26.60 1.64 -12.04
C ASN A 221 -25.71 2.44 -11.08
N LEU A 222 -24.43 2.57 -11.43
CA LEU A 222 -23.43 3.32 -10.67
C LEU A 222 -23.01 4.58 -11.40
N PRO A 223 -22.61 5.66 -10.71
CA PRO A 223 -22.07 6.88 -11.34
C PRO A 223 -20.78 6.61 -12.11
N ASP A 224 -20.05 5.55 -11.75
CA ASP A 224 -18.90 5.01 -12.46
C ASP A 224 -18.89 3.48 -12.28
N LYS A 225 -18.72 2.74 -13.37
CA LYS A 225 -18.67 1.26 -13.36
C LYS A 225 -17.55 0.71 -12.45
N ASP A 226 -16.50 1.49 -12.25
CA ASP A 226 -15.36 1.12 -11.41
C ASP A 226 -15.69 1.22 -9.91
N LEU A 227 -16.83 1.77 -9.55
CA LEU A 227 -17.37 1.79 -8.19
C LEU A 227 -18.25 0.57 -7.87
N ALA A 228 -18.16 -0.48 -8.67
CA ALA A 228 -18.80 -1.75 -8.37
C ALA A 228 -18.35 -2.28 -6.99
N TYR A 229 -19.29 -2.80 -6.22
CA TYR A 229 -19.09 -3.13 -4.81
C TYR A 229 -19.71 -4.47 -4.43
N PHE A 230 -19.30 -5.00 -3.29
CA PHE A 230 -19.96 -6.12 -2.64
C PHE A 230 -20.66 -5.65 -1.37
N SER A 231 -21.90 -6.11 -1.16
CA SER A 231 -22.66 -5.83 0.06
C SER A 231 -22.28 -6.82 1.16
N GLU A 232 -22.14 -6.35 2.39
CA GLU A 232 -21.90 -7.19 3.58
C GLU A 232 -23.01 -8.24 3.73
N GLY A 233 -22.62 -9.45 4.13
CA GLY A 233 -23.52 -10.60 4.21
C GLY A 233 -23.70 -11.36 2.91
N THR A 234 -22.94 -11.02 1.86
CA THR A 234 -22.85 -11.82 0.62
C THR A 234 -21.56 -12.63 0.59
N GLU A 235 -21.57 -13.79 -0.08
CA GLU A 235 -20.39 -14.65 -0.23
C GLU A 235 -19.23 -13.90 -0.88
N TYR A 236 -19.46 -13.12 -1.94
CA TYR A 236 -18.42 -12.35 -2.60
C TYR A 236 -17.81 -11.24 -1.72
N PHE A 237 -18.57 -10.70 -0.78
CA PHE A 237 -18.04 -9.77 0.20
C PHE A 237 -17.02 -10.44 1.11
N ASP A 238 -17.38 -11.58 1.69
CA ASP A 238 -16.51 -12.32 2.60
C ASP A 238 -15.28 -12.84 1.89
N ASP A 239 -15.43 -13.39 0.69
CA ASP A 239 -14.32 -13.87 -0.13
C ASP A 239 -13.34 -12.75 -0.52
N TYR A 240 -13.86 -11.57 -0.87
CA TYR A 240 -13.01 -10.42 -1.18
C TYR A 240 -12.29 -9.88 0.06
N VAL A 241 -12.98 -9.76 1.18
CA VAL A 241 -12.36 -9.28 2.43
C VAL A 241 -11.23 -10.23 2.85
N GLU A 242 -11.45 -11.55 2.79
CA GLU A 242 -10.40 -12.54 3.08
C GLU A 242 -9.21 -12.42 2.12
N ALA A 243 -9.48 -12.29 0.81
CA ALA A 243 -8.42 -12.17 -0.20
C ALA A 243 -7.61 -10.88 -0.04
N VAL A 244 -8.26 -9.75 0.24
CA VAL A 244 -7.56 -8.47 0.42
C VAL A 244 -6.74 -8.44 1.70
N GLU A 245 -7.27 -8.98 2.81
CA GLU A 245 -6.55 -9.09 4.08
C GLU A 245 -5.33 -10.00 3.92
N TRP A 246 -5.49 -11.15 3.26
CA TRP A 246 -4.37 -12.04 2.94
C TRP A 246 -3.29 -11.34 2.09
N ALA A 247 -3.69 -10.61 1.05
CA ALA A 247 -2.74 -9.90 0.19
C ALA A 247 -2.01 -8.77 0.94
N GLN A 248 -2.66 -8.12 1.90
CA GLN A 248 -2.06 -7.14 2.81
C GLN A 248 -1.01 -7.80 3.72
N ASP A 249 -1.32 -8.96 4.30
CA ASP A 249 -0.36 -9.73 5.10
C ASP A 249 0.83 -10.18 4.26
N PHE A 250 0.59 -10.68 3.05
CA PHE A 250 1.66 -11.02 2.12
C PHE A 250 2.56 -9.80 1.83
N ALA A 251 1.98 -8.64 1.53
CA ALA A 251 2.73 -7.42 1.24
C ALA A 251 3.57 -6.95 2.45
N ARG A 252 3.03 -7.03 3.66
CA ARG A 252 3.75 -6.70 4.89
C ARG A 252 4.95 -7.61 5.11
N LEU A 253 4.78 -8.91 4.93
CA LEU A 253 5.87 -9.90 5.04
C LEU A 253 6.87 -9.76 3.89
N ASN A 254 6.41 -9.44 2.67
CA ASN A 254 7.29 -9.17 1.54
C ASN A 254 8.28 -8.05 1.85
N ARG A 255 7.80 -6.91 2.37
CA ARG A 255 8.66 -5.79 2.78
C ARG A 255 9.60 -6.16 3.93
N HIS A 256 9.10 -6.92 4.90
CA HIS A 256 9.90 -7.37 6.04
C HIS A 256 11.09 -8.21 5.59
N LEU A 257 10.84 -9.23 4.78
CA LEU A 257 11.90 -10.09 4.22
C LEU A 257 12.89 -9.31 3.35
N MET A 258 12.40 -8.39 2.51
CA MET A 258 13.28 -7.53 1.73
C MET A 258 14.20 -6.70 2.63
N MET A 259 13.69 -6.14 3.72
CA MET A 259 14.48 -5.34 4.64
C MET A 259 15.54 -6.20 5.37
N GLU A 260 15.19 -7.42 5.82
CA GLU A 260 16.16 -8.37 6.37
C GLU A 260 17.28 -8.64 5.36
N GLN A 261 16.95 -8.87 4.09
CA GLN A 261 17.91 -9.12 3.01
C GLN A 261 18.80 -7.90 2.72
N ILE A 262 18.22 -6.69 2.69
CA ILE A 262 18.96 -5.45 2.48
C ILE A 262 19.98 -5.23 3.59
N VAL A 263 19.54 -5.30 4.84
CA VAL A 263 20.42 -5.09 6.01
C VAL A 263 21.53 -6.15 6.05
N GLY A 264 21.19 -7.42 5.81
CA GLY A 264 22.16 -8.51 5.71
C GLY A 264 23.19 -8.27 4.60
N ALA A 265 22.75 -7.97 3.39
CA ALA A 265 23.61 -7.73 2.25
C ALA A 265 24.56 -6.53 2.45
N VAL A 266 24.10 -5.47 3.09
CA VAL A 266 24.93 -4.30 3.39
C VAL A 266 25.98 -4.64 4.47
N ARG A 267 25.62 -5.40 5.51
CA ARG A 267 26.57 -5.89 6.50
C ARG A 267 27.65 -6.80 5.88
N ASP A 268 27.22 -7.73 5.04
CA ASP A 268 28.09 -8.71 4.39
C ASP A 268 28.98 -8.08 3.28
N SER A 269 28.63 -6.89 2.79
CA SER A 269 29.43 -6.18 1.79
C SER A 269 30.81 -5.77 2.30
N GLY A 270 30.98 -5.63 3.62
CA GLY A 270 32.22 -5.16 4.24
C GLY A 270 32.54 -3.69 4.00
N GLU A 271 31.63 -2.93 3.39
CA GLU A 271 31.82 -1.50 3.06
C GLU A 271 31.58 -0.57 4.26
N LEU A 272 30.92 -1.07 5.29
CA LEU A 272 30.58 -0.32 6.50
C LEU A 272 31.07 -1.07 7.76
N ARG A 273 31.31 -0.33 8.84
CA ARG A 273 31.53 -0.96 10.14
C ARG A 273 30.30 -1.81 10.54
N PRO A 274 30.47 -2.73 11.50
CA PRO A 274 29.30 -3.36 12.12
C PRO A 274 28.33 -2.29 12.66
N PHE A 275 27.02 -2.44 12.34
CA PHE A 275 26.00 -1.47 12.70
C PHE A 275 24.73 -2.15 13.21
N VAL A 276 23.97 -1.42 14.03
CA VAL A 276 22.61 -1.80 14.44
C VAL A 276 21.63 -1.19 13.47
N ALA A 277 20.70 -1.98 12.97
CA ALA A 277 19.51 -1.54 12.27
C ALA A 277 18.30 -1.79 13.19
N GLU A 278 17.16 -1.17 12.91
CA GLU A 278 15.92 -1.38 13.68
C GLU A 278 15.80 -0.54 14.97
N LEU A 279 16.63 0.48 15.16
CA LEU A 279 16.43 1.44 16.25
C LEU A 279 15.03 2.05 16.21
N LYS A 280 14.53 2.30 14.98
CA LYS A 280 13.12 2.56 14.67
C LYS A 280 12.78 1.78 13.41
N ALA A 281 11.73 0.97 13.45
CA ALA A 281 11.24 0.22 12.30
C ALA A 281 9.77 0.58 12.03
N ILE A 282 9.49 0.93 10.79
CA ILE A 282 8.14 1.30 10.33
C ILE A 282 7.80 0.42 9.14
N ASN A 283 6.64 -0.25 9.16
CA ASN A 283 6.12 -1.01 8.04
C ASN A 283 4.62 -0.71 7.90
N CYS A 284 4.25 0.15 6.97
CA CYS A 284 2.89 0.65 6.81
C CYS A 284 2.36 0.44 5.39
N HIS A 285 1.06 0.15 5.28
CA HIS A 285 0.34 0.14 4.01
C HIS A 285 -0.16 1.53 3.65
N HIS A 286 -0.34 1.79 2.35
CA HIS A 286 -1.06 2.95 1.84
C HIS A 286 -2.14 2.61 0.80
N ASN A 287 -2.27 1.32 0.40
CA ASN A 287 -3.37 0.79 -0.42
C ASN A 287 -3.96 -0.42 0.29
N TYR A 288 -5.01 -0.21 1.08
CA TYR A 288 -5.58 -1.27 1.90
C TYR A 288 -6.98 -0.96 2.38
N VAL A 289 -7.66 -1.97 2.90
CA VAL A 289 -8.92 -1.83 3.64
C VAL A 289 -8.74 -2.39 5.05
N ALA A 290 -9.34 -1.75 6.02
CA ALA A 290 -9.34 -2.21 7.41
C ALA A 290 -10.71 -2.03 8.06
N ARG A 291 -11.09 -2.97 8.93
CA ARG A 291 -12.23 -2.78 9.84
C ARG A 291 -11.80 -1.84 10.98
N GLU A 292 -12.51 -0.75 11.13
CA GLU A 292 -12.21 0.27 12.13
C GLU A 292 -13.49 0.69 12.86
N ARG A 293 -13.35 1.17 14.10
CA ARG A 293 -14.47 1.73 14.87
C ARG A 293 -14.39 3.25 14.87
N HIS A 294 -15.36 3.90 14.23
CA HIS A 294 -15.49 5.34 14.20
C HIS A 294 -16.92 5.74 14.58
N TYR A 295 -17.06 6.78 15.41
CA TYR A 295 -18.37 7.29 15.85
C TYR A 295 -19.30 6.17 16.35
N ASN A 296 -18.77 5.25 17.14
CA ASN A 296 -19.47 4.08 17.68
C ASN A 296 -20.03 3.11 16.61
N GLN A 297 -19.55 3.16 15.37
CA GLN A 297 -19.89 2.24 14.29
C GLN A 297 -18.68 1.44 13.84
N ASN A 298 -18.88 0.16 13.55
CA ASN A 298 -17.88 -0.65 12.86
C ASN A 298 -18.05 -0.39 11.35
N ILE A 299 -16.98 0.02 10.72
CA ILE A 299 -16.94 0.36 9.29
C ILE A 299 -15.71 -0.23 8.62
N LEU A 300 -15.74 -0.36 7.31
CA LEU A 300 -14.57 -0.61 6.50
C LEU A 300 -13.99 0.72 6.04
N VAL A 301 -12.70 0.93 6.29
CA VAL A 301 -11.99 2.13 5.84
C VAL A 301 -11.00 1.73 4.75
N THR A 302 -11.31 2.10 3.52
CA THR A 302 -10.41 1.92 2.38
C THR A 302 -9.49 3.12 2.27
N ARG A 303 -8.19 2.85 2.16
CA ARG A 303 -7.15 3.87 1.90
C ARG A 303 -6.45 3.54 0.60
N LYS A 304 -6.32 4.53 -0.27
CA LYS A 304 -5.60 4.45 -1.53
C LYS A 304 -4.62 5.62 -1.62
N GLY A 305 -3.32 5.33 -1.59
CA GLY A 305 -2.29 6.35 -1.47
C GLY A 305 -2.39 7.16 -0.17
N ALA A 306 -2.89 6.56 0.91
CA ALA A 306 -3.05 7.22 2.20
C ALA A 306 -2.66 6.29 3.35
N VAL A 307 -1.94 6.82 4.31
CA VAL A 307 -1.47 6.08 5.50
C VAL A 307 -2.42 6.35 6.68
N ARG A 308 -2.63 5.33 7.54
CA ARG A 308 -3.31 5.55 8.81
C ARG A 308 -2.44 6.43 9.71
N ALA A 309 -3.07 7.41 10.34
CA ALA A 309 -2.44 8.32 11.28
C ALA A 309 -3.31 8.41 12.56
N ARG A 310 -3.21 7.42 13.42
CA ARG A 310 -3.73 7.51 14.79
C ARG A 310 -2.69 8.14 15.69
N ASP A 311 -3.12 8.67 16.83
CA ASP A 311 -2.19 9.17 17.84
C ASP A 311 -1.09 8.13 18.14
N GLY A 312 0.17 8.55 18.00
CA GLY A 312 1.34 7.70 18.16
C GLY A 312 1.69 6.78 16.99
N ASP A 313 0.84 6.65 15.95
CA ASP A 313 1.21 5.88 14.74
C ASP A 313 2.40 6.54 14.03
N MET A 314 3.31 5.68 13.56
CA MET A 314 4.39 6.09 12.66
C MET A 314 3.99 5.69 11.23
N GLY A 315 4.10 6.63 10.31
CA GLY A 315 3.82 6.42 8.89
C GLY A 315 4.93 6.98 8.00
N ILE A 316 5.00 6.50 6.78
CA ILE A 316 5.94 6.99 5.77
C ILE A 316 5.13 7.53 4.59
N ILE A 317 5.35 8.78 4.24
CA ILE A 317 4.78 9.44 3.07
C ILE A 317 5.90 9.58 2.05
N PRO A 318 5.85 8.84 0.93
CA PRO A 318 6.90 8.93 -0.10
C PRO A 318 6.86 10.29 -0.77
N GLY A 319 8.04 10.88 -0.97
CA GLY A 319 8.20 12.11 -1.74
C GLY A 319 8.05 11.89 -3.25
N SER A 320 8.07 13.00 -4.01
CA SER A 320 8.00 12.95 -5.47
C SER A 320 9.32 12.46 -6.09
N MET A 321 9.24 11.95 -7.32
CA MET A 321 10.38 11.49 -8.13
C MET A 321 11.20 12.67 -8.71
N GLY A 322 11.49 13.69 -7.92
CA GLY A 322 12.30 14.85 -8.30
C GLY A 322 13.81 14.60 -8.19
N ARG A 323 14.62 15.68 -8.35
CA ARG A 323 16.08 15.62 -8.18
C ARG A 323 16.51 15.27 -6.75
N VAL A 324 15.68 15.64 -5.77
CA VAL A 324 15.85 15.28 -4.38
C VAL A 324 14.53 14.65 -3.94
N ARG A 325 14.55 13.38 -3.56
CA ARG A 325 13.41 12.74 -2.89
C ARG A 325 13.41 13.14 -1.43
N THR A 326 12.29 13.63 -0.97
CA THR A 326 12.06 13.80 0.46
C THR A 326 10.89 12.89 0.83
N SER A 327 11.19 11.80 1.53
CA SER A 327 10.16 10.98 2.17
C SER A 327 10.03 11.41 3.62
N PHE A 328 8.82 11.47 4.12
CA PHE A 328 8.55 11.90 5.50
C PHE A 328 8.20 10.69 6.36
N VAL A 329 8.94 10.53 7.45
CA VAL A 329 8.50 9.69 8.56
C VAL A 329 7.68 10.60 9.46
N ALA A 330 6.36 10.46 9.43
CA ALA A 330 5.45 11.27 10.23
C ALA A 330 4.97 10.48 11.44
N ARG A 331 4.95 11.12 12.59
CA ARG A 331 4.23 10.65 13.76
C ARG A 331 2.95 11.47 13.90
N ALA A 332 1.82 10.81 14.01
CA ALA A 332 0.57 11.46 14.38
C ALA A 332 0.65 11.90 15.85
N ILE A 333 0.26 13.13 16.11
CA ILE A 333 0.20 13.78 17.44
C ILE A 333 -1.28 13.86 17.84
#